data_99f53bf397e5918a4f96ebce25e23e81
#
_entry.id   99f53bf397e5918a4f96ebce25e23e81
#
_cell.length_a   1.000
_cell.length_b   1.000
_cell.length_c   1.000
_cell.angle_alpha   90.00
_cell.angle_beta   90.00
_cell.angle_gamma   90.00
#
_symmetry.space_group_name_H-M   'P 1'
#
loop_
_entity.id
_entity.type
_entity.pdbx_description
1 polymer ?
#
loop_
_entity_poly.entity_id
_entity_poly.type
_entity_poly.pdbx_seq_one_letter_code
_entity_poly.pdbx_strand_id
1 'polypeptide(L)'
;MRLQIIIVLTALVTCNIYSSNQTEVKKDSAANASKWFPDAAIALNISQISLNNWTQGGDNSLTWAITGTNGVKYLGDEWTFRNNIKATYGRAKLGNQDFRTNENELYLETVLSKRISWEVDPYFSNTIRTSITKGYNYKVTPYQEIANFFDPGYVTQGLGFTYDKTAGFKTRMGFAVKETFTDNNRNYSDDTSTTKKEAFKVETGLESATNIDYELLENFTVKSALRLFTRYENLDTWDVRWDNTFIAKINEFINVNLNMLVIYERKQSLRTQMKESLQLGLMYKIF
;
A
#
# COMPACT_ATOMS: atom_id res chain seq x y z
N MET A 1 3.22 -19.41 -26.72
CA MET A 1 2.84 -20.09 -25.49
C MET A 1 1.77 -19.22 -24.83
N ARG A 2 0.51 -19.64 -24.93
CA ARG A 2 -0.65 -18.84 -24.47
C ARG A 2 -0.67 -18.86 -22.94
N LEU A 3 -0.48 -17.71 -22.34
CA LEU A 3 -0.64 -17.50 -20.90
C LEU A 3 -2.15 -17.50 -20.62
N GLN A 4 -2.64 -18.56 -19.98
CA GLN A 4 -4.01 -18.55 -19.47
C GLN A 4 -4.07 -17.54 -18.32
N ILE A 5 -4.81 -16.47 -18.55
CA ILE A 5 -5.21 -15.52 -17.53
C ILE A 5 -6.18 -16.27 -16.63
N ILE A 6 -5.71 -16.64 -15.43
CA ILE A 6 -6.59 -17.09 -14.37
C ILE A 6 -7.33 -15.84 -13.89
N ILE A 7 -8.52 -15.64 -14.45
CA ILE A 7 -9.51 -14.76 -13.86
C ILE A 7 -9.92 -15.45 -12.56
N VAL A 8 -9.38 -14.98 -11.44
CA VAL A 8 -9.92 -15.30 -10.13
C VAL A 8 -11.24 -14.58 -10.04
N LEU A 9 -12.28 -15.25 -10.54
CA LEU A 9 -13.65 -14.91 -10.22
C LEU A 9 -13.75 -15.00 -8.71
N THR A 10 -13.91 -13.86 -8.04
CA THR A 10 -14.30 -13.80 -6.65
C THR A 10 -15.66 -14.50 -6.54
N ALA A 11 -15.61 -15.78 -6.23
CA ALA A 11 -16.79 -16.50 -5.76
C ALA A 11 -17.24 -15.74 -4.50
N LEU A 12 -18.43 -15.16 -4.58
CA LEU A 12 -19.21 -14.72 -3.44
C LEU A 12 -19.47 -15.97 -2.58
N VAL A 13 -18.52 -16.27 -1.70
CA VAL A 13 -18.78 -17.13 -0.56
C VAL A 13 -19.68 -16.29 0.35
N THR A 14 -20.97 -16.54 0.28
CA THR A 14 -21.92 -16.14 1.32
C THR A 14 -21.57 -16.91 2.58
N CYS A 15 -20.51 -16.50 3.24
CA CYS A 15 -20.24 -16.90 4.61
C CYS A 15 -21.18 -16.05 5.46
N ASN A 16 -22.22 -16.68 6.04
CA ASN A 16 -22.97 -16.12 7.15
C ASN A 16 -21.99 -16.00 8.32
N ILE A 17 -21.24 -14.91 8.35
CA ILE A 17 -20.39 -14.55 9.49
C ILE A 17 -21.34 -14.00 10.54
N TYR A 18 -21.55 -14.77 11.57
CA TYR A 18 -22.14 -14.29 12.81
C TYR A 18 -21.37 -13.05 13.24
N SER A 19 -22.06 -11.90 13.20
CA SER A 19 -21.59 -10.65 13.76
C SER A 19 -21.39 -10.82 15.26
N SER A 20 -20.17 -11.05 15.71
CA SER A 20 -19.85 -10.92 17.11
C SER A 20 -19.62 -9.44 17.42
N ASN A 21 -20.56 -8.87 18.16
CA ASN A 21 -20.48 -7.68 19.01
C ASN A 21 -19.53 -6.56 18.54
N GLN A 22 -19.96 -5.79 17.58
CA GLN A 22 -19.60 -4.39 17.55
C GLN A 22 -20.19 -3.73 18.80
N THR A 23 -19.32 -3.23 19.67
CA THR A 23 -19.75 -2.38 20.79
C THR A 23 -20.57 -1.25 20.19
N GLU A 24 -21.89 -1.29 20.38
CA GLU A 24 -22.77 -0.18 20.07
C GLU A 24 -22.22 1.03 20.81
N VAL A 25 -21.69 1.98 20.04
CA VAL A 25 -21.50 3.35 20.56
C VAL A 25 -22.90 3.81 20.91
N LYS A 26 -23.21 3.80 22.20
CA LYS A 26 -24.44 4.34 22.76
C LYS A 26 -24.72 5.68 22.11
N LYS A 27 -25.87 5.74 21.49
CA LYS A 27 -26.46 6.92 20.90
C LYS A 27 -26.98 7.82 22.03
N ASP A 28 -26.05 8.42 22.79
CA ASP A 28 -26.39 9.39 23.82
C ASP A 28 -25.97 10.77 23.34
N SER A 29 -27.01 11.63 23.22
CA SER A 29 -26.99 13.10 23.04
C SER A 29 -26.14 13.63 21.89
N ALA A 30 -26.69 13.58 20.71
CA ALA A 30 -26.17 14.12 19.46
C ALA A 30 -26.28 15.66 19.37
N ALA A 31 -25.47 16.41 20.08
CA ALA A 31 -25.39 17.85 19.83
C ALA A 31 -23.99 18.38 19.53
N ASN A 32 -22.88 17.65 19.78
CA ASN A 32 -21.51 18.12 19.48
C ASN A 32 -20.47 17.00 19.31
N ALA A 33 -20.82 15.86 18.75
CA ALA A 33 -19.81 14.84 18.43
C ALA A 33 -18.91 15.34 17.30
N SER A 34 -17.60 15.33 17.52
CA SER A 34 -16.64 15.69 16.51
C SER A 34 -16.84 14.83 15.27
N LYS A 35 -16.97 15.45 14.09
CA LYS A 35 -17.03 14.75 12.80
C LYS A 35 -15.65 14.34 12.28
N TRP A 36 -14.59 14.68 13.00
CA TRP A 36 -13.20 14.41 12.67
C TRP A 36 -12.63 13.27 13.53
N PHE A 37 -12.01 12.30 12.89
CA PHE A 37 -11.42 11.12 13.50
C PHE A 37 -9.95 11.03 13.05
N PRO A 38 -9.00 11.61 13.81
CA PRO A 38 -7.58 11.41 13.56
C PRO A 38 -7.14 10.03 14.00
N ASP A 39 -6.12 9.52 13.34
CA ASP A 39 -5.44 8.28 13.69
C ASP A 39 -3.95 8.41 13.38
N ALA A 40 -3.09 7.99 14.31
CA ALA A 40 -1.66 8.02 14.10
C ALA A 40 -0.98 6.87 14.85
N ALA A 41 -0.02 6.23 14.19
CA ALA A 41 0.78 5.18 14.80
C ALA A 41 2.22 5.20 14.27
N ILE A 42 3.13 4.70 15.09
CA ILE A 42 4.51 4.40 14.71
C ILE A 42 4.79 2.94 15.03
N ALA A 43 5.48 2.25 14.14
CA ALA A 43 5.87 0.86 14.31
C ALA A 43 7.36 0.67 13.97
N LEU A 44 8.06 -0.11 14.80
CA LEU A 44 9.39 -0.63 14.52
C LEU A 44 9.29 -2.13 14.29
N ASN A 45 9.69 -2.60 13.13
CA ASN A 45 9.72 -4.01 12.76
C ASN A 45 11.17 -4.50 12.70
N ILE A 46 11.44 -5.66 13.30
CA ILE A 46 12.78 -6.25 13.37
C ILE A 46 12.72 -7.72 13.00
N SER A 47 13.70 -8.18 12.21
CA SER A 47 13.98 -9.59 11.97
C SER A 47 15.48 -9.83 12.09
N GLN A 48 15.91 -10.87 12.84
CA GLN A 48 17.31 -11.13 13.10
C GLN A 48 17.61 -12.63 13.04
N ILE A 49 18.77 -12.95 12.44
CA ILE A 49 19.46 -14.25 12.58
C ILE A 49 20.82 -13.94 13.18
N SER A 50 21.17 -14.61 14.29
CA SER A 50 22.47 -14.48 14.96
C SER A 50 23.08 -15.87 15.15
N LEU A 51 24.25 -16.07 14.59
CA LEU A 51 24.99 -17.33 14.60
C LEU A 51 26.27 -17.12 15.41
N ASN A 52 26.44 -17.88 16.51
CA ASN A 52 27.63 -17.84 17.33
C ASN A 52 28.21 -19.25 17.45
N ASN A 53 29.48 -19.43 17.08
CA ASN A 53 30.15 -20.73 17.02
C ASN A 53 29.41 -21.78 16.16
N TRP A 54 28.67 -21.29 15.16
CA TRP A 54 27.87 -22.10 14.25
C TRP A 54 28.73 -22.67 13.12
N THR A 55 28.73 -23.99 12.94
CA THR A 55 29.61 -24.68 11.98
C THR A 55 28.86 -25.21 10.74
N GLN A 56 27.52 -25.07 10.71
CA GLN A 56 26.70 -25.65 9.63
C GLN A 56 26.42 -24.66 8.48
N GLY A 57 27.20 -23.57 8.42
CA GLY A 57 27.04 -22.53 7.38
C GLY A 57 25.92 -21.53 7.68
N GLY A 58 25.85 -20.48 6.90
CA GLY A 58 24.91 -19.37 7.03
C GLY A 58 25.59 -18.07 7.46
N ASP A 59 24.86 -16.96 7.36
CA ASP A 59 25.30 -15.63 7.73
C ASP A 59 24.39 -15.00 8.79
N ASN A 60 24.97 -14.16 9.66
CA ASN A 60 24.18 -13.28 10.49
C ASN A 60 23.34 -12.35 9.62
N SER A 61 22.12 -12.06 10.03
CA SER A 61 21.31 -11.06 9.35
C SER A 61 20.56 -10.19 10.34
N LEU A 62 20.42 -8.92 10.01
CA LEU A 62 19.61 -7.96 10.75
C LEU A 62 18.84 -7.11 9.76
N THR A 63 17.53 -7.12 9.91
CA THR A 63 16.62 -6.26 9.15
C THR A 63 15.77 -5.47 10.11
N TRP A 64 15.66 -4.17 9.87
CA TRP A 64 14.76 -3.31 10.62
C TRP A 64 14.03 -2.36 9.69
N ALA A 65 12.82 -1.98 10.07
CA ALA A 65 12.03 -0.97 9.36
C ALA A 65 11.20 -0.16 10.35
N ILE A 66 11.14 1.14 10.14
CA ILE A 66 10.25 2.06 10.84
C ILE A 66 9.13 2.44 9.89
N THR A 67 7.89 2.32 10.37
CA THR A 67 6.69 2.75 9.65
C THR A 67 5.93 3.76 10.48
N GLY A 68 5.72 4.95 9.94
CA GLY A 68 4.80 5.95 10.48
C GLY A 68 3.52 5.97 9.64
N THR A 69 2.37 5.98 10.31
CA THR A 69 1.06 6.21 9.68
C THR A 69 0.39 7.41 10.32
N ASN A 70 -0.25 8.22 9.52
CA ASN A 70 -1.10 9.31 9.98
C ASN A 70 -2.34 9.35 9.10
N GLY A 71 -3.50 9.30 9.73
CA GLY A 71 -4.79 9.35 9.06
C GLY A 71 -5.68 10.43 9.65
N VAL A 72 -6.54 10.98 8.83
CA VAL A 72 -7.66 11.78 9.29
C VAL A 72 -8.89 11.46 8.46
N LYS A 73 -10.01 11.23 9.15
CA LYS A 73 -11.30 10.96 8.53
C LYS A 73 -12.30 12.02 9.02
N TYR A 74 -12.99 12.63 8.09
CA TYR A 74 -14.16 13.48 8.36
C TYR A 74 -15.42 12.79 7.86
N LEU A 75 -16.43 12.70 8.72
CA LEU A 75 -17.73 12.12 8.42
C LEU A 75 -18.81 13.20 8.57
N GLY A 76 -19.03 13.96 7.51
CA GLY A 76 -20.16 14.92 7.42
C GLY A 76 -21.44 14.24 6.96
N ASP A 77 -22.53 15.00 6.93
CA ASP A 77 -23.83 14.49 6.51
C ASP A 77 -23.86 14.22 4.99
N GLU A 78 -23.28 15.14 4.20
CA GLU A 78 -23.21 15.04 2.75
C GLU A 78 -21.82 14.63 2.25
N TRP A 79 -20.74 14.99 2.96
CA TRP A 79 -19.38 14.79 2.51
C TRP A 79 -18.58 13.91 3.46
N THR A 80 -17.78 13.06 2.87
CA THR A 80 -16.77 12.26 3.59
C THR A 80 -15.40 12.62 3.03
N PHE A 81 -14.46 12.97 3.90
CA PHE A 81 -13.07 13.17 3.54
C PHE A 81 -12.19 12.18 4.28
N ARG A 82 -11.24 11.60 3.59
CA ARG A 82 -10.21 10.71 4.16
C ARG A 82 -8.85 11.10 3.62
N ASN A 83 -7.92 11.28 4.50
CA ASN A 83 -6.52 11.42 4.16
C ASN A 83 -5.72 10.37 4.93
N ASN A 84 -4.75 9.75 4.27
CA ASN A 84 -3.89 8.76 4.87
C ASN A 84 -2.46 8.93 4.35
N ILE A 85 -1.51 9.03 5.26
CA ILE A 85 -0.09 9.12 4.98
C ILE A 85 0.60 7.91 5.59
N LYS A 86 1.43 7.22 4.82
CA LYS A 86 2.29 6.12 5.29
C LYS A 86 3.71 6.37 4.82
N ALA A 87 4.64 6.40 5.75
CA ALA A 87 6.06 6.47 5.47
C ALA A 87 6.75 5.24 6.04
N THR A 88 7.48 4.49 5.20
CA THR A 88 8.21 3.30 5.62
C THR A 88 9.65 3.41 5.15
N TYR A 89 10.59 3.32 6.10
CA TYR A 89 12.01 3.26 5.81
C TYR A 89 12.66 2.13 6.58
N GLY A 90 13.49 1.34 5.91
CA GLY A 90 14.16 0.20 6.53
C GLY A 90 15.46 -0.17 5.83
N ARG A 91 16.28 -0.89 6.56
CA ARG A 91 17.58 -1.38 6.10
C ARG A 91 17.80 -2.82 6.52
N ALA A 92 18.55 -3.55 5.71
CA ALA A 92 18.97 -4.91 5.97
C ALA A 92 20.50 -5.03 5.88
N LYS A 93 21.07 -5.84 6.75
CA LYS A 93 22.48 -6.24 6.74
C LYS A 93 22.58 -7.75 6.68
N LEU A 94 23.47 -8.27 5.83
CA LEU A 94 23.76 -9.70 5.71
C LEU A 94 25.26 -9.91 5.92
N GLY A 95 25.61 -10.74 6.88
CA GLY A 95 27.01 -11.02 7.24
C GLY A 95 27.79 -9.74 7.56
N ASN A 96 28.94 -9.59 6.94
CA ASN A 96 29.83 -8.43 7.08
C ASN A 96 29.56 -7.31 6.06
N GLN A 97 28.49 -7.42 5.26
CA GLN A 97 28.16 -6.39 4.29
C GLN A 97 27.61 -5.13 4.98
N ASP A 98 27.67 -4.00 4.28
CA ASP A 98 27.03 -2.78 4.73
C ASP A 98 25.51 -2.87 4.73
N PHE A 99 24.88 -2.04 5.54
CA PHE A 99 23.42 -1.91 5.52
C PHE A 99 22.93 -1.43 4.16
N ARG A 100 21.95 -2.14 3.60
CA ARG A 100 21.27 -1.84 2.34
C ARG A 100 19.83 -1.45 2.60
N THR A 101 19.34 -0.46 1.86
CA THR A 101 17.93 -0.05 1.92
C THR A 101 17.04 -1.16 1.35
N ASN A 102 16.04 -1.60 2.11
CA ASN A 102 15.08 -2.63 1.73
C ASN A 102 13.62 -2.17 1.83
N GLU A 103 13.36 -1.11 2.59
CA GLU A 103 12.09 -0.39 2.64
C GLU A 103 12.34 1.09 2.39
N ASN A 104 11.58 1.72 1.50
CA ASN A 104 11.81 3.10 1.09
C ASN A 104 10.56 3.63 0.36
N GLU A 105 9.49 3.90 1.08
CA GLU A 105 8.23 4.34 0.48
C GLU A 105 7.59 5.45 1.30
N LEU A 106 7.19 6.52 0.63
CA LEU A 106 6.24 7.51 1.08
C LEU A 106 4.96 7.38 0.24
N TYR A 107 3.85 7.16 0.90
CA TYR A 107 2.54 7.01 0.31
C TYR A 107 1.57 8.00 0.95
N LEU A 108 0.84 8.76 0.14
CA LEU A 108 -0.23 9.64 0.55
C LEU A 108 -1.47 9.35 -0.29
N GLU A 109 -2.61 9.22 0.35
CA GLU A 109 -3.90 9.04 -0.32
C GLU A 109 -4.92 9.98 0.28
N THR A 110 -5.58 10.74 -0.57
CA THR A 110 -6.70 11.61 -0.21
C THR A 110 -7.92 11.18 -1.00
N VAL A 111 -9.06 11.00 -0.34
CA VAL A 111 -10.34 10.67 -0.96
C VAL A 111 -11.40 11.59 -0.42
N LEU A 112 -12.07 12.30 -1.31
CA LEU A 112 -13.27 13.09 -1.04
C LEU A 112 -14.45 12.39 -1.72
N SER A 113 -15.51 12.08 -0.98
CA SER A 113 -16.73 11.50 -1.55
C SER A 113 -17.96 12.28 -1.07
N LYS A 114 -18.97 12.36 -1.95
CA LYS A 114 -20.25 12.96 -1.63
C LYS A 114 -21.29 11.87 -1.42
N ARG A 115 -21.91 11.83 -0.24
CA ARG A 115 -23.01 10.91 0.04
C ARG A 115 -24.22 11.25 -0.80
N ILE A 116 -24.71 10.27 -1.51
CA ILE A 116 -25.96 10.34 -2.25
C ILE A 116 -26.84 9.19 -1.82
N SER A 117 -28.13 9.25 -2.12
CA SER A 117 -29.11 8.23 -1.71
C SER A 117 -28.98 6.92 -2.51
N TRP A 118 -27.82 6.63 -3.07
CA TRP A 118 -27.54 5.45 -3.87
C TRP A 118 -26.59 4.48 -3.15
N GLU A 119 -26.39 3.27 -3.70
CA GLU A 119 -25.50 2.26 -3.12
C GLU A 119 -24.03 2.67 -3.18
N VAL A 120 -23.65 3.48 -4.12
CA VAL A 120 -22.29 3.99 -4.32
C VAL A 120 -22.30 5.51 -4.32
N ASP A 121 -21.22 6.09 -3.84
CA ASP A 121 -21.04 7.53 -3.73
C ASP A 121 -20.00 8.03 -4.74
N PRO A 122 -20.23 9.15 -5.44
CA PRO A 122 -19.22 9.74 -6.29
C PRO A 122 -18.01 10.18 -5.45
N TYR A 123 -16.80 9.96 -6.00
CA TYR A 123 -15.56 10.34 -5.33
C TYR A 123 -14.59 11.07 -6.25
N PHE A 124 -13.71 11.83 -5.64
CA PHE A 124 -12.43 12.27 -6.18
C PHE A 124 -11.32 11.75 -5.29
N SER A 125 -10.25 11.23 -5.89
CA SER A 125 -9.06 10.78 -5.15
C SER A 125 -7.79 11.40 -5.71
N ASN A 126 -6.81 11.57 -4.83
CA ASN A 126 -5.43 11.90 -5.18
C ASN A 126 -4.50 10.99 -4.39
N THR A 127 -3.63 10.28 -5.10
CA THR A 127 -2.64 9.36 -4.52
C THR A 127 -1.25 9.80 -4.95
N ILE A 128 -0.34 9.93 -3.99
CA ILE A 128 1.07 10.22 -4.24
C ILE A 128 1.90 9.06 -3.71
N ARG A 129 2.85 8.57 -4.52
CA ARG A 129 3.81 7.55 -4.10
C ARG A 129 5.20 7.92 -4.58
N THR A 130 6.17 7.82 -3.69
CA THR A 130 7.59 8.08 -4.00
C THR A 130 8.49 7.37 -3.01
N SER A 131 9.78 7.36 -3.29
CA SER A 131 10.83 6.98 -2.34
C SER A 131 11.12 8.11 -1.35
N ILE A 132 11.50 7.78 -0.11
CA ILE A 132 11.91 8.76 0.91
C ILE A 132 13.34 9.21 0.66
N THR A 133 14.21 8.27 0.24
CA THR A 133 15.65 8.48 0.02
C THR A 133 16.11 7.72 -1.21
N LYS A 134 17.41 7.78 -1.48
CA LYS A 134 18.05 7.01 -2.55
C LYS A 134 17.88 5.50 -2.37
N GLY A 135 17.45 4.85 -3.43
CA GLY A 135 17.42 3.41 -3.59
C GLY A 135 18.46 2.94 -4.62
N TYR A 136 19.03 1.76 -4.41
CA TYR A 136 20.08 1.24 -5.26
C TYR A 136 19.80 -0.19 -5.72
N ASN A 137 20.24 -0.48 -6.93
CA ASN A 137 20.41 -1.85 -7.39
C ASN A 137 21.76 -2.38 -6.86
N TYR A 138 21.69 -3.20 -5.83
CA TYR A 138 22.87 -3.80 -5.18
C TYR A 138 23.44 -5.03 -5.90
N LYS A 139 22.84 -5.43 -7.04
CA LYS A 139 23.29 -6.58 -7.84
C LYS A 139 24.41 -6.23 -8.84
N VAL A 140 24.70 -4.94 -9.02
CA VAL A 140 25.74 -4.43 -9.93
C VAL A 140 26.80 -3.67 -9.14
N THR A 141 28.02 -3.62 -9.70
CA THR A 141 29.14 -2.88 -9.10
C THR A 141 29.71 -1.93 -10.18
N PRO A 142 29.83 -0.63 -9.89
CA PRO A 142 29.34 0.08 -8.68
C PRO A 142 27.81 0.05 -8.54
N TYR A 143 27.29 0.22 -7.31
CA TYR A 143 25.85 0.25 -7.08
C TYR A 143 25.19 1.33 -7.95
N GLN A 144 24.13 0.94 -8.67
CA GLN A 144 23.39 1.84 -9.53
C GLN A 144 22.22 2.44 -8.75
N GLU A 145 22.12 3.77 -8.69
CA GLU A 145 20.94 4.46 -8.18
C GLU A 145 19.74 4.17 -9.09
N ILE A 146 18.61 3.75 -8.49
CA ILE A 146 17.37 3.41 -9.20
C ILE A 146 16.16 4.18 -8.68
N ALA A 147 16.30 4.90 -7.57
CA ALA A 147 15.25 5.73 -7.01
C ALA A 147 15.85 6.82 -6.11
N ASN A 148 15.13 7.94 -5.99
CA ASN A 148 15.40 9.02 -5.05
C ASN A 148 14.07 9.65 -4.63
N PHE A 149 14.09 10.67 -3.76
CA PHE A 149 12.89 11.41 -3.43
C PHE A 149 12.27 12.02 -4.71
N PHE A 150 11.02 11.71 -4.97
CA PHE A 150 10.26 12.08 -6.16
C PHE A 150 10.89 11.70 -7.52
N ASP A 151 11.76 10.71 -7.52
CA ASP A 151 12.46 10.21 -8.70
C ASP A 151 12.57 8.66 -8.67
N PRO A 152 11.51 7.92 -9.08
CA PRO A 152 10.24 8.39 -9.60
C PRO A 152 9.27 8.87 -8.51
N GLY A 153 8.48 9.90 -8.86
CA GLY A 153 7.28 10.32 -8.17
C GLY A 153 6.04 9.94 -8.99
N TYR A 154 5.09 9.26 -8.38
CA TYR A 154 3.82 8.89 -9.02
C TYR A 154 2.69 9.66 -8.38
N VAL A 155 1.92 10.37 -9.18
CA VAL A 155 0.67 11.03 -8.78
C VAL A 155 -0.47 10.41 -9.57
N THR A 156 -1.50 9.93 -8.89
CA THR A 156 -2.69 9.37 -9.55
C THR A 156 -3.92 10.07 -9.03
N GLN A 157 -4.66 10.68 -9.94
CA GLN A 157 -5.93 11.34 -9.67
C GLN A 157 -7.05 10.49 -10.23
N GLY A 158 -8.07 10.21 -9.43
CA GLY A 158 -9.20 9.36 -9.80
C GLY A 158 -10.54 10.06 -9.58
N LEU A 159 -11.49 9.80 -10.48
CA LEU A 159 -12.86 10.26 -10.40
C LEU A 159 -13.81 9.11 -10.76
N GLY A 160 -14.78 8.80 -9.92
CA GLY A 160 -15.70 7.69 -10.16
C GLY A 160 -16.64 7.46 -8.99
N PHE A 161 -16.88 6.20 -8.67
CA PHE A 161 -17.77 5.78 -7.60
C PHE A 161 -17.05 4.93 -6.56
N THR A 162 -17.38 5.14 -5.29
CA THR A 162 -16.87 4.39 -4.15
C THR A 162 -18.00 3.73 -3.37
N TYR A 163 -17.72 2.53 -2.85
CA TYR A 163 -18.57 1.82 -1.92
C TYR A 163 -17.81 1.64 -0.60
N ASP A 164 -18.36 2.13 0.51
CA ASP A 164 -17.75 2.04 1.84
C ASP A 164 -18.79 1.83 2.97
N LYS A 165 -19.94 1.23 2.63
CA LYS A 165 -21.06 1.00 3.55
C LYS A 165 -20.89 -0.28 4.38
N THR A 166 -19.95 -1.15 4.01
CA THR A 166 -19.64 -2.38 4.75
C THR A 166 -18.43 -2.16 5.64
N ALA A 167 -18.54 -2.48 6.92
CA ALA A 167 -17.42 -2.40 7.85
C ALA A 167 -16.25 -3.27 7.36
N GLY A 168 -15.03 -2.72 7.41
CA GLY A 168 -13.82 -3.43 6.99
C GLY A 168 -13.67 -3.63 5.47
N PHE A 169 -14.64 -3.22 4.64
CA PHE A 169 -14.55 -3.32 3.19
C PHE A 169 -14.82 -1.98 2.52
N LYS A 170 -13.90 -1.57 1.65
CA LYS A 170 -14.04 -0.35 0.84
C LYS A 170 -13.51 -0.63 -0.55
N THR A 171 -14.28 -0.22 -1.55
CA THR A 171 -13.83 -0.32 -2.94
C THR A 171 -14.20 0.93 -3.70
N ARG A 172 -13.38 1.32 -4.68
CA ARG A 172 -13.67 2.40 -5.61
C ARG A 172 -13.24 2.00 -7.01
N MET A 173 -13.91 2.52 -8.00
CA MET A 173 -13.58 2.35 -9.41
C MET A 173 -13.91 3.64 -10.14
N GLY A 174 -13.07 4.03 -11.09
CA GLY A 174 -13.29 5.24 -11.88
C GLY A 174 -12.25 5.47 -12.94
N PHE A 175 -12.38 6.61 -13.58
CA PHE A 175 -11.37 7.17 -14.48
C PHE A 175 -10.17 7.65 -13.66
N ALA A 176 -8.98 7.48 -14.21
CA ALA A 176 -7.77 7.95 -13.55
C ALA A 176 -6.77 8.55 -14.53
N VAL A 177 -6.03 9.52 -14.02
CA VAL A 177 -4.84 10.11 -14.65
C VAL A 177 -3.67 9.78 -13.76
N LYS A 178 -2.70 9.03 -14.29
CA LYS A 178 -1.44 8.69 -13.62
C LYS A 178 -0.32 9.51 -14.22
N GLU A 179 0.31 10.31 -13.41
CA GLU A 179 1.46 11.14 -13.75
C GLU A 179 2.72 10.55 -13.13
N THR A 180 3.77 10.43 -13.91
CA THR A 180 5.07 9.93 -13.46
C THR A 180 6.11 11.02 -13.67
N PHE A 181 6.76 11.42 -12.58
CA PHE A 181 7.81 12.42 -12.56
C PHE A 181 9.15 11.74 -12.31
N THR A 182 10.17 12.09 -13.09
CA THR A 182 11.52 11.58 -12.92
C THR A 182 12.55 12.70 -13.20
N ASP A 183 13.71 12.55 -12.59
CA ASP A 183 14.87 13.41 -12.88
C ASP A 183 16.01 12.59 -13.49
N ASN A 184 16.70 11.80 -12.69
CA ASN A 184 17.82 10.96 -13.11
C ASN A 184 17.36 9.57 -13.56
N ASN A 185 16.28 9.04 -12.93
CA ASN A 185 15.76 7.70 -13.17
C ASN A 185 14.69 7.66 -14.29
N ARG A 186 14.98 8.29 -15.44
CA ARG A 186 14.02 8.49 -16.55
C ARG A 186 13.49 7.22 -17.20
N ASN A 187 14.02 6.06 -16.88
CA ASN A 187 13.49 4.79 -17.36
C ASN A 187 12.03 4.52 -16.92
N TYR A 188 11.55 5.18 -15.85
CA TYR A 188 10.18 5.05 -15.37
C TYR A 188 9.17 5.93 -16.12
N SER A 189 9.63 7.03 -16.73
CA SER A 189 8.81 7.95 -17.52
C SER A 189 9.07 7.86 -19.02
N ASP A 190 10.01 7.01 -19.44
CA ASP A 190 10.42 6.85 -20.83
C ASP A 190 9.26 6.40 -21.73
N ASP A 191 9.12 7.05 -22.87
CA ASP A 191 8.28 6.60 -23.97
C ASP A 191 9.18 6.04 -25.07
N THR A 192 9.22 4.73 -25.19
CA THR A 192 10.09 4.03 -26.15
C THR A 192 9.77 4.34 -27.63
N SER A 193 8.69 5.07 -27.91
CA SER A 193 8.36 5.55 -29.25
C SER A 193 9.12 6.82 -29.65
N THR A 194 9.74 7.51 -28.69
CA THR A 194 10.52 8.73 -28.92
C THR A 194 12.02 8.45 -28.86
N THR A 195 12.82 9.41 -29.32
CA THR A 195 14.29 9.30 -29.31
C THR A 195 14.93 9.86 -28.04
N LYS A 196 14.18 10.57 -27.22
CA LYS A 196 14.64 11.18 -25.96
C LYS A 196 13.91 10.52 -24.80
N LYS A 197 14.62 10.35 -23.68
CA LYS A 197 14.01 9.88 -22.43
C LYS A 197 13.31 11.04 -21.75
N GLU A 198 12.00 10.91 -21.58
CA GLU A 198 11.15 11.91 -20.95
C GLU A 198 11.38 11.92 -19.43
N ALA A 199 11.29 13.13 -18.82
CA ALA A 199 11.29 13.31 -17.37
C ALA A 199 9.88 13.26 -16.77
N PHE A 200 8.86 13.31 -17.63
CA PHE A 200 7.46 13.36 -17.25
C PHE A 200 6.61 12.53 -18.21
N LYS A 201 5.64 11.82 -17.64
CA LYS A 201 4.71 10.99 -18.42
C LYS A 201 3.32 11.09 -17.82
N VAL A 202 2.32 11.18 -18.69
CA VAL A 202 0.90 11.12 -18.34
C VAL A 202 0.27 9.89 -18.97
N GLU A 203 -0.47 9.14 -18.17
CA GLU A 203 -1.23 7.97 -18.60
C GLU A 203 -2.67 8.12 -18.13
N THR A 204 -3.63 7.95 -19.02
CA THR A 204 -5.06 7.99 -18.70
C THR A 204 -5.67 6.60 -18.80
N GLY A 205 -6.60 6.30 -17.90
CA GLY A 205 -7.16 4.96 -17.87
C GLY A 205 -8.28 4.76 -16.86
N LEU A 206 -8.42 3.51 -16.45
CA LEU A 206 -9.33 3.10 -15.38
C LEU A 206 -8.51 2.65 -14.16
N GLU A 207 -8.96 3.07 -12.99
CA GLU A 207 -8.43 2.55 -11.72
C GLU A 207 -9.49 1.78 -10.95
N SER A 208 -9.05 0.79 -10.17
CA SER A 208 -9.82 0.20 -9.09
C SER A 208 -8.95 0.09 -7.84
N ALA A 209 -9.52 0.44 -6.69
CA ALA A 209 -8.82 0.38 -5.43
C ALA A 209 -9.73 -0.24 -4.36
N THR A 210 -9.34 -1.42 -3.87
CA THR A 210 -10.09 -2.16 -2.85
C THR A 210 -9.23 -2.28 -1.60
N ASN A 211 -9.82 -1.97 -0.44
CA ASN A 211 -9.20 -2.13 0.86
C ASN A 211 -10.08 -3.03 1.73
N ILE A 212 -9.43 -3.97 2.38
CA ILE A 212 -10.02 -4.90 3.34
C ILE A 212 -9.28 -4.74 4.66
N ASP A 213 -10.00 -4.64 5.76
CA ASP A 213 -9.45 -4.54 7.12
C ASP A 213 -10.39 -5.27 8.08
N TYR A 214 -10.10 -6.55 8.33
CA TYR A 214 -10.92 -7.41 9.17
C TYR A 214 -10.14 -7.97 10.36
N GLU A 215 -10.72 -7.86 11.54
CA GLU A 215 -10.32 -8.63 12.72
C GLU A 215 -11.00 -9.99 12.63
N LEU A 216 -10.24 -11.01 12.18
CA LEU A 216 -10.74 -12.40 12.09
C LEU A 216 -10.88 -13.04 13.48
N LEU A 217 -10.01 -12.66 14.43
CA LEU A 217 -10.00 -13.05 15.83
C LEU A 217 -9.58 -11.82 16.65
N GLU A 218 -9.81 -11.82 17.96
CA GLU A 218 -9.43 -10.72 18.87
C GLU A 218 -7.95 -10.32 18.75
N ASN A 219 -7.10 -11.29 18.40
CA ASN A 219 -5.65 -11.09 18.27
C ASN A 219 -5.14 -11.25 16.84
N PHE A 220 -6.01 -11.40 15.84
CA PHE A 220 -5.60 -11.63 14.45
C PHE A 220 -6.34 -10.74 13.46
N THR A 221 -5.59 -9.85 12.81
CA THR A 221 -6.12 -8.87 11.84
C THR A 221 -5.53 -9.15 10.45
N VAL A 222 -6.37 -9.07 9.43
CA VAL A 222 -5.97 -9.13 8.02
C VAL A 222 -6.27 -7.80 7.36
N LYS A 223 -5.24 -7.20 6.77
CA LYS A 223 -5.34 -5.99 5.94
C LYS A 223 -4.92 -6.34 4.53
N SER A 224 -5.74 -5.99 3.55
CA SER A 224 -5.44 -6.21 2.14
C SER A 224 -5.77 -4.95 1.35
N ALA A 225 -4.85 -4.52 0.50
CA ALA A 225 -5.01 -3.35 -0.35
C ALA A 225 -4.67 -3.73 -1.79
N LEU A 226 -5.69 -3.87 -2.64
CA LEU A 226 -5.54 -4.15 -4.06
C LEU A 226 -5.72 -2.84 -4.84
N ARG A 227 -4.75 -2.55 -5.70
CA ARG A 227 -4.76 -1.41 -6.63
C ARG A 227 -4.58 -1.94 -8.03
N LEU A 228 -5.50 -1.60 -8.90
CA LEU A 228 -5.50 -1.95 -10.31
C LEU A 228 -5.53 -0.68 -11.15
N PHE A 229 -4.76 -0.64 -12.21
CA PHE A 229 -4.79 0.43 -13.19
C PHE A 229 -4.62 -0.14 -14.60
N THR A 230 -5.44 0.30 -15.54
CA THR A 230 -5.26 -0.02 -16.95
C THR A 230 -5.36 1.24 -17.78
N ARG A 231 -4.63 1.28 -18.89
CA ARG A 231 -4.55 2.41 -19.81
C ARG A 231 -5.61 2.29 -20.90
N TYR A 232 -6.19 3.40 -21.32
CA TYR A 232 -7.10 3.39 -22.47
C TYR A 232 -6.45 2.90 -23.76
N GLU A 233 -5.15 3.12 -23.92
CA GLU A 233 -4.38 2.64 -25.06
C GLU A 233 -4.23 1.11 -25.09
N ASN A 234 -4.36 0.45 -23.94
CA ASN A 234 -4.18 -1.00 -23.82
C ASN A 234 -4.97 -1.55 -22.60
N LEU A 235 -6.28 -1.70 -22.78
CA LEU A 235 -7.21 -2.19 -21.76
C LEU A 235 -6.96 -3.66 -21.35
N ASP A 236 -6.25 -4.42 -22.19
CA ASP A 236 -5.94 -5.83 -21.92
C ASP A 236 -4.83 -6.01 -20.88
N THR A 237 -4.12 -4.93 -20.55
CA THR A 237 -2.99 -4.98 -19.63
C THR A 237 -3.28 -4.17 -18.38
N TRP A 238 -3.30 -4.84 -17.23
CA TRP A 238 -3.51 -4.23 -15.92
C TRP A 238 -2.21 -4.15 -15.15
N ASP A 239 -1.90 -2.98 -14.63
CA ASP A 239 -0.94 -2.83 -13.54
C ASP A 239 -1.63 -3.28 -12.25
N VAL A 240 -0.98 -4.15 -11.51
CA VAL A 240 -1.49 -4.72 -10.26
C VAL A 240 -0.52 -4.42 -9.14
N ARG A 241 -1.03 -3.88 -8.04
CA ARG A 241 -0.33 -3.82 -6.76
C ARG A 241 -1.23 -4.37 -5.67
N TRP A 242 -0.80 -5.44 -5.05
CA TRP A 242 -1.56 -6.12 -4.01
C TRP A 242 -0.71 -6.26 -2.75
N ASP A 243 -1.06 -5.48 -1.75
CA ASP A 243 -0.37 -5.38 -0.46
C ASP A 243 -1.23 -6.07 0.60
N ASN A 244 -0.69 -7.10 1.25
CA ASN A 244 -1.37 -7.87 2.28
C ASN A 244 -0.54 -7.86 3.55
N THR A 245 -1.20 -7.63 4.68
CA THR A 245 -0.58 -7.67 6.01
C THR A 245 -1.43 -8.53 6.92
N PHE A 246 -0.84 -9.57 7.47
CA PHE A 246 -1.41 -10.43 8.50
C PHE A 246 -0.75 -10.07 9.83
N ILE A 247 -1.54 -9.68 10.83
CA ILE A 247 -1.06 -9.18 12.11
C ILE A 247 -1.57 -10.09 13.21
N ALA A 248 -0.65 -10.78 13.88
CA ALA A 248 -0.92 -11.51 15.12
C ALA A 248 -0.48 -10.67 16.32
N LYS A 249 -1.43 -10.15 17.08
CA LYS A 249 -1.18 -9.35 18.29
C LYS A 249 -0.78 -10.28 19.44
N ILE A 250 0.37 -10.02 20.07
CA ILE A 250 0.78 -10.68 21.31
C ILE A 250 0.27 -9.89 22.52
N ASN A 251 0.38 -8.56 22.46
CA ASN A 251 -0.23 -7.61 23.40
C ASN A 251 -0.46 -6.26 22.68
N GLU A 252 -0.76 -5.20 23.45
CA GLU A 252 -1.02 -3.87 22.90
C GLU A 252 0.16 -3.23 22.16
N PHE A 253 1.41 -3.64 22.45
CA PHE A 253 2.62 -3.09 21.84
C PHE A 253 3.31 -4.06 20.89
N ILE A 254 3.22 -5.37 21.15
CA ILE A 254 4.00 -6.39 20.45
C ILE A 254 3.08 -7.18 19.51
N ASN A 255 3.52 -7.34 18.27
CA ASN A 255 2.83 -8.13 17.26
C ASN A 255 3.82 -8.88 16.37
N VAL A 256 3.34 -9.89 15.67
CA VAL A 256 4.04 -10.55 14.58
C VAL A 256 3.32 -10.19 13.28
N ASN A 257 4.09 -9.71 12.30
CA ASN A 257 3.57 -9.27 11.01
C ASN A 257 4.12 -10.14 9.89
N LEU A 258 3.23 -10.70 9.08
CA LEU A 258 3.57 -11.23 7.77
C LEU A 258 3.06 -10.25 6.70
N ASN A 259 3.99 -9.66 5.96
CA ASN A 259 3.68 -8.73 4.88
C ASN A 259 3.98 -9.42 3.54
N MET A 260 3.04 -9.32 2.60
CA MET A 260 3.17 -9.87 1.25
C MET A 260 2.77 -8.80 0.24
N LEU A 261 3.71 -8.34 -0.56
CA LEU A 261 3.49 -7.37 -1.63
C LEU A 261 3.71 -8.04 -2.98
N VAL A 262 2.68 -8.00 -3.82
CA VAL A 262 2.73 -8.46 -5.21
C VAL A 262 2.59 -7.27 -6.14
N ILE A 263 3.51 -7.12 -7.08
CA ILE A 263 3.49 -6.06 -8.09
C ILE A 263 3.61 -6.68 -9.48
N TYR A 264 2.72 -6.29 -10.38
CA TYR A 264 2.84 -6.52 -11.80
C TYR A 264 2.62 -5.19 -12.52
N GLU A 265 3.65 -4.67 -13.14
CA GLU A 265 3.61 -3.47 -13.97
C GLU A 265 4.44 -3.75 -15.22
N ARG A 266 3.76 -4.05 -16.33
CA ARG A 266 4.38 -4.53 -17.57
C ARG A 266 5.46 -3.60 -18.11
N LYS A 267 5.31 -2.29 -17.89
CA LYS A 267 6.30 -1.28 -18.33
C LYS A 267 7.59 -1.31 -17.49
N GLN A 268 7.52 -1.82 -16.25
CA GLN A 268 8.70 -1.97 -15.38
C GLN A 268 9.32 -3.37 -15.50
N SER A 269 8.48 -4.41 -15.56
CA SER A 269 8.92 -5.79 -15.61
C SER A 269 7.87 -6.68 -16.27
N LEU A 270 8.30 -7.58 -17.15
CA LEU A 270 7.44 -8.62 -17.71
C LEU A 270 7.14 -9.76 -16.72
N ARG A 271 7.79 -9.74 -15.54
CA ARG A 271 7.61 -10.73 -14.48
C ARG A 271 6.89 -10.11 -13.31
N THR A 272 5.99 -10.88 -12.71
CA THR A 272 5.40 -10.53 -11.41
C THR A 272 6.52 -10.45 -10.36
N GLN A 273 6.54 -9.37 -9.60
CA GLN A 273 7.46 -9.13 -8.51
C GLN A 273 6.74 -9.45 -7.20
N MET A 274 7.41 -10.16 -6.30
CA MET A 274 6.88 -10.48 -4.98
C MET A 274 7.91 -10.14 -3.91
N LYS A 275 7.45 -9.52 -2.84
CA LYS A 275 8.22 -9.30 -1.62
C LYS A 275 7.43 -9.85 -0.45
N GLU A 276 8.09 -10.65 0.37
CA GLU A 276 7.53 -11.25 1.58
C GLU A 276 8.43 -10.93 2.77
N SER A 277 7.85 -10.64 3.92
CA SER A 277 8.60 -10.42 5.14
C SER A 277 7.81 -10.84 6.38
N LEU A 278 8.43 -11.62 7.24
CA LEU A 278 7.94 -12.00 8.57
C LEU A 278 8.77 -11.26 9.62
N GLN A 279 8.12 -10.50 10.48
CA GLN A 279 8.80 -9.57 11.37
C GLN A 279 8.12 -9.52 12.74
N LEU A 280 8.92 -9.34 13.78
CA LEU A 280 8.45 -8.90 15.10
C LEU A 280 8.24 -7.38 15.05
N GLY A 281 7.05 -6.93 15.38
CA GLY A 281 6.66 -5.52 15.38
C GLY A 281 6.49 -4.98 16.80
N LEU A 282 6.99 -3.79 17.03
CA LEU A 282 6.66 -2.96 18.18
C LEU A 282 5.85 -1.77 17.66
N MET A 283 4.60 -1.64 18.09
CA MET A 283 3.70 -0.60 17.61
C MET A 283 3.20 0.26 18.78
N TYR A 284 3.19 1.56 18.56
CA TYR A 284 2.62 2.54 19.47
C TYR A 284 1.57 3.37 18.74
N LYS A 285 0.33 3.35 19.23
CA LYS A 285 -0.75 4.23 18.76
C LYS A 285 -0.65 5.55 19.49
N ILE A 286 -0.69 6.64 18.73
CA ILE A 286 -0.61 8.01 19.25
C ILE A 286 -2.02 8.55 19.51
N PHE A 287 -2.98 8.19 18.61
CA PHE A 287 -4.41 8.52 18.71
C PHE A 287 -5.27 7.29 18.43
#